data_82acbf05cd4777246d7133d68fb68330
#
_entry.id   82acbf05cd4777246d7133d68fb68330
#
_cell.length_a   1.000
_cell.length_b   1.000
_cell.length_c   1.000
_cell.angle_alpha   90.00
_cell.angle_beta   90.00
_cell.angle_gamma   90.00
#
_symmetry.space_group_name_H-M   'P 1'
#
loop_
_entity.id
_entity.type
_entity.pdbx_description
1 polymer ?
#
loop_
_entity_poly.entity_id
_entity_poly.type
_entity_poly.pdbx_seq_one_letter_code
_entity_poly.pdbx_strand_id
1 'polypeptide(L)'
;MPLTDSAIRSAKPQARSIRLFDVGGLYLEISPAGGKWWRWKYRFDGKEKRLSFGVYPDVSLKSARDRRDEARKLLASDVDPGEQRKAIKAAKGDRAANSFEVVAREWFARFSPSWAETHSSKILRRLERDIFPWIGARPIAEITAPEILSDLRRI
;
A
#
# COMPACT_ATOMS: atom_id res chain seq x y z
N MET A 1 2.69 -1.04 -32.67
CA MET A 1 3.43 -2.26 -32.29
C MET A 1 3.43 -2.44 -30.77
N PRO A 2 3.33 -3.63 -30.23
CA PRO A 2 3.46 -3.84 -28.79
C PRO A 2 4.87 -3.45 -28.33
N LEU A 3 4.98 -2.89 -27.15
CA LEU A 3 6.25 -2.52 -26.55
C LEU A 3 7.11 -3.76 -26.23
N THR A 4 8.41 -3.62 -26.38
CA THR A 4 9.38 -4.70 -26.06
C THR A 4 10.31 -4.28 -24.94
N ASP A 5 10.85 -5.24 -24.21
CA ASP A 5 11.80 -5.02 -23.11
C ASP A 5 13.10 -4.36 -23.61
N SER A 6 13.53 -4.72 -24.82
CA SER A 6 14.67 -4.08 -25.48
C SER A 6 14.43 -2.59 -25.72
N ALA A 7 13.26 -2.22 -26.24
CA ALA A 7 12.89 -0.81 -26.44
C ALA A 7 12.82 -0.03 -25.11
N ILE A 8 12.36 -0.66 -24.04
CA ILE A 8 12.30 -0.04 -22.71
C ILE A 8 13.71 0.22 -22.16
N ARG A 9 14.61 -0.75 -22.32
CA ARG A 9 16.00 -0.62 -21.85
C ARG A 9 16.77 0.44 -22.62
N SER A 10 16.65 0.44 -23.93
CA SER A 10 17.36 1.38 -24.80
C SER A 10 16.81 2.82 -24.74
N ALA A 11 15.59 3.02 -24.22
CA ALA A 11 14.97 4.32 -24.15
C ALA A 11 15.69 5.23 -23.14
N LYS A 12 16.23 6.35 -23.66
CA LYS A 12 16.96 7.37 -22.89
C LYS A 12 16.02 8.52 -22.48
N PRO A 13 16.26 9.16 -21.32
CA PRO A 13 15.57 10.38 -20.95
C PRO A 13 15.78 11.48 -21.99
N GLN A 14 14.79 12.36 -22.14
CA GLN A 14 14.85 13.55 -23.00
C GLN A 14 14.53 14.80 -22.16
N ALA A 15 14.70 15.99 -22.74
CA ALA A 15 14.40 17.25 -22.08
C ALA A 15 12.94 17.38 -21.58
N ARG A 16 12.03 16.59 -22.17
CA ARG A 16 10.62 16.47 -21.75
C ARG A 16 10.28 15.01 -21.49
N SER A 17 9.28 14.76 -20.65
CA SER A 17 8.76 13.41 -20.45
C SER A 17 8.26 12.80 -21.74
N ILE A 18 8.73 11.60 -22.05
CA ILE A 18 8.31 10.82 -23.21
C ILE A 18 7.45 9.64 -22.80
N ARG A 19 6.61 9.18 -23.71
CA ARG A 19 5.71 8.04 -23.50
C ARG A 19 5.95 6.99 -24.56
N LEU A 20 6.22 5.78 -24.12
CA LEU A 20 6.31 4.60 -24.96
C LEU A 20 5.00 3.82 -24.80
N PHE A 21 4.20 3.80 -25.85
CA PHE A 21 2.88 3.17 -25.80
C PHE A 21 2.97 1.67 -26.05
N ASP A 22 2.22 0.92 -25.26
CA ASP A 22 1.92 -0.49 -25.45
C ASP A 22 0.45 -0.65 -25.85
N VAL A 23 -0.02 -1.88 -25.98
CA VAL A 23 -1.41 -2.19 -26.33
C VAL A 23 -2.38 -1.94 -25.16
N GLY A 24 -3.64 -1.64 -25.48
CA GLY A 24 -4.72 -1.57 -24.50
C GLY A 24 -4.64 -0.39 -23.52
N GLY A 25 -4.04 0.74 -23.92
CA GLY A 25 -3.93 1.95 -23.11
C GLY A 25 -2.79 1.96 -22.10
N LEU A 26 -1.97 0.90 -22.06
CA LEU A 26 -0.76 0.84 -21.25
C LEU A 26 0.37 1.66 -21.92
N TYR A 27 1.15 2.37 -21.13
CA TYR A 27 2.35 3.05 -21.60
C TYR A 27 3.39 3.21 -20.48
N LEU A 28 4.63 3.33 -20.88
CA LEU A 28 5.74 3.71 -20.01
C LEU A 28 6.01 5.20 -20.14
N GLU A 29 5.93 5.94 -19.07
CA GLU A 29 6.29 7.35 -18.99
C GLU A 29 7.73 7.47 -18.47
N ILE A 30 8.60 8.11 -19.25
CA ILE A 30 10.00 8.34 -18.88
C ILE A 30 10.17 9.83 -18.60
N SER A 31 10.57 10.17 -17.38
CA SER A 31 10.83 11.54 -16.99
C SER A 31 12.19 12.04 -17.49
N PRO A 32 12.40 13.36 -17.51
CA PRO A 32 13.72 13.93 -17.81
C PRO A 32 14.83 13.46 -16.84
N ALA A 33 14.47 13.15 -15.60
CA ALA A 33 15.39 12.61 -14.59
C ALA A 33 15.65 11.10 -14.74
N GLY A 34 15.12 10.44 -15.79
CA GLY A 34 15.35 9.03 -16.07
C GLY A 34 14.40 8.05 -15.37
N GLY A 35 13.51 8.50 -14.50
CA GLY A 35 12.50 7.64 -13.90
C GLY A 35 11.54 7.08 -14.95
N LYS A 36 11.21 5.80 -14.84
CA LYS A 36 10.34 5.06 -15.77
C LYS A 36 9.12 4.53 -15.05
N TRP A 37 7.93 5.09 -15.32
CA TRP A 37 6.68 4.73 -14.65
C TRP A 37 5.68 4.08 -15.59
N TRP A 38 5.12 2.94 -15.17
CA TRP A 38 4.00 2.32 -15.84
C TRP A 38 2.72 3.09 -15.56
N ARG A 39 2.05 3.48 -16.63
CA ARG A 39 0.77 4.19 -16.61
C ARG A 39 -0.22 3.47 -17.49
N TRP A 40 -1.47 3.48 -17.07
CA TRP A 40 -2.57 2.96 -17.86
C TRP A 40 -3.67 4.00 -17.98
N LYS A 41 -4.08 4.26 -19.21
CA LYS A 41 -5.12 5.19 -19.57
C LYS A 41 -6.38 4.40 -19.88
N TYR A 42 -7.50 4.77 -19.24
CA TYR A 42 -8.79 4.09 -19.39
C TYR A 42 -9.93 5.11 -19.33
N ARG A 43 -11.12 4.67 -19.71
CA ARG A 43 -12.36 5.44 -19.54
C ARG A 43 -13.28 4.70 -18.58
N PHE A 44 -13.90 5.47 -17.69
CA PHE A 44 -14.93 5.00 -16.78
C PHE A 44 -16.00 6.09 -16.67
N ASP A 45 -17.25 5.72 -16.84
CA ASP A 45 -18.38 6.65 -16.81
C ASP A 45 -18.18 7.89 -17.71
N GLY A 46 -17.75 7.63 -18.96
CA GLY A 46 -17.48 8.67 -19.97
C GLY A 46 -16.23 9.51 -19.73
N LYS A 47 -15.60 9.43 -18.55
CA LYS A 47 -14.42 10.21 -18.17
C LYS A 47 -13.13 9.45 -18.42
N GLU A 48 -12.12 10.15 -18.94
CA GLU A 48 -10.78 9.61 -19.08
C GLU A 48 -10.07 9.64 -17.73
N LYS A 49 -9.51 8.51 -17.32
CA LYS A 49 -8.76 8.34 -16.08
C LYS A 49 -7.41 7.69 -16.33
N ARG A 50 -6.52 7.82 -15.34
CA ARG A 50 -5.16 7.27 -15.41
C ARG A 50 -4.80 6.56 -14.11
N LEU A 51 -4.26 5.36 -14.23
CA LEU A 51 -3.80 4.56 -13.10
C LEU A 51 -2.29 4.30 -13.22
N SER A 52 -1.57 4.33 -12.11
CA SER A 52 -0.15 3.97 -12.04
C SER A 52 0.01 2.53 -11.62
N PHE A 53 0.87 1.78 -12.34
CA PHE A 53 1.13 0.37 -12.01
C PHE A 53 2.49 0.14 -11.34
N GLY A 54 3.31 1.17 -11.20
CA GLY A 54 4.60 1.10 -10.54
C GLY A 54 5.75 1.58 -11.42
N VAL A 55 6.96 1.31 -11.00
CA VAL A 55 8.20 1.78 -11.59
C VAL A 55 8.94 0.63 -12.26
N TYR A 56 9.49 0.85 -13.43
CA TYR A 56 10.43 -0.08 -14.06
C TYR A 56 11.85 0.18 -13.49
N PRO A 57 12.67 -0.84 -13.17
CA PRO A 57 12.47 -2.28 -13.47
C PRO A 57 11.70 -3.08 -12.40
N ASP A 58 11.37 -2.53 -11.23
CA ASP A 58 10.67 -3.26 -10.15
C ASP A 58 9.38 -3.92 -10.66
N VAL A 59 8.67 -3.22 -11.55
CA VAL A 59 7.54 -3.77 -12.29
C VAL A 59 7.98 -4.02 -13.73
N SER A 60 8.10 -5.28 -14.13
CA SER A 60 8.43 -5.69 -15.49
C SER A 60 7.31 -5.36 -16.47
N LEU A 61 7.61 -5.39 -17.79
CA LEU A 61 6.60 -5.24 -18.84
C LEU A 61 5.48 -6.30 -18.71
N LYS A 62 5.84 -7.55 -18.41
CA LYS A 62 4.88 -8.63 -18.17
C LYS A 62 3.96 -8.28 -17.00
N SER A 63 4.53 -7.94 -15.85
CA SER A 63 3.74 -7.58 -14.65
C SER A 63 2.86 -6.35 -14.88
N ALA A 64 3.30 -5.38 -15.69
CA ALA A 64 2.49 -4.22 -16.05
C ALA A 64 1.28 -4.61 -16.91
N ARG A 65 1.47 -5.54 -17.85
CA ARG A 65 0.38 -6.09 -18.67
C ARG A 65 -0.61 -6.89 -17.82
N ASP A 66 -0.13 -7.74 -16.93
CA ASP A 66 -0.98 -8.51 -16.00
C ASP A 66 -1.85 -7.56 -15.16
N ARG A 67 -1.27 -6.51 -14.58
CA ARG A 67 -2.00 -5.48 -13.81
C ARG A 67 -3.01 -4.70 -14.66
N ARG A 68 -2.70 -4.44 -15.92
CA ARG A 68 -3.67 -3.85 -16.86
C ARG A 68 -4.84 -4.79 -17.09
N ASP A 69 -4.59 -6.08 -17.30
CA ASP A 69 -5.63 -7.05 -17.61
C ASP A 69 -6.52 -7.31 -16.40
N GLU A 70 -5.97 -7.32 -15.19
CA GLU A 70 -6.75 -7.31 -13.95
C GLU A 70 -7.63 -6.06 -13.83
N ALA A 71 -7.07 -4.87 -14.07
CA ALA A 71 -7.84 -3.64 -14.03
C ALA A 71 -8.93 -3.59 -15.11
N ARG A 72 -8.71 -4.18 -16.27
CA ARG A 72 -9.74 -4.32 -17.31
C ARG A 72 -10.88 -5.25 -16.91
N LYS A 73 -10.61 -6.31 -16.15
CA LYS A 73 -11.67 -7.18 -15.59
C LYS A 73 -12.58 -6.40 -14.63
N LEU A 74 -11.99 -5.52 -13.80
CA LEU A 74 -12.80 -4.65 -12.93
C LEU A 74 -13.70 -3.71 -13.74
N LEU A 75 -13.17 -3.08 -14.78
CA LEU A 75 -13.97 -2.24 -15.67
C LEU A 75 -15.12 -3.02 -16.34
N ALA A 76 -14.85 -4.27 -16.74
CA ALA A 76 -15.89 -5.13 -17.31
C ALA A 76 -17.00 -5.48 -16.31
N SER A 77 -16.72 -5.41 -15.02
CA SER A 77 -17.67 -5.56 -13.91
C SER A 77 -18.24 -4.23 -13.39
N ASP A 78 -18.10 -3.16 -14.19
CA ASP A 78 -18.57 -1.80 -13.84
C ASP A 78 -17.95 -1.25 -12.54
N VAL A 79 -16.71 -1.65 -12.23
CA VAL A 79 -15.95 -1.18 -11.06
C VAL A 79 -14.79 -0.31 -11.53
N ASP A 80 -14.69 0.92 -10.98
CA ASP A 80 -13.54 1.79 -11.25
C ASP A 80 -12.28 1.28 -10.52
N PRO A 81 -11.23 0.83 -11.25
CA PRO A 81 -10.02 0.31 -10.62
C PRO A 81 -9.26 1.37 -9.80
N GLY A 82 -9.41 2.65 -10.15
CA GLY A 82 -8.79 3.75 -9.43
C GLY A 82 -9.44 3.96 -8.07
N GLU A 83 -10.75 3.99 -8.00
CA GLU A 83 -11.51 4.15 -6.76
C GLU A 83 -11.39 2.92 -5.87
N GLN A 84 -11.45 1.72 -6.44
CA GLN A 84 -11.22 0.49 -5.67
C GLN A 84 -9.83 0.50 -5.00
N ARG A 85 -8.80 0.91 -5.72
CA ARG A 85 -7.44 0.99 -5.16
C ARG A 85 -7.32 2.03 -4.06
N LYS A 86 -8.01 3.16 -4.18
CA LYS A 86 -8.08 4.18 -3.12
C LYS A 86 -8.79 3.64 -1.88
N ALA A 87 -9.93 2.95 -2.06
CA ALA A 87 -10.68 2.34 -0.97
C ALA A 87 -9.83 1.30 -0.20
N ILE A 88 -9.13 0.41 -0.92
CA ILE A 88 -8.22 -0.58 -0.31
C ILE A 88 -7.10 0.12 0.46
N LYS A 89 -6.51 1.20 -0.09
CA LYS A 89 -5.45 1.94 0.57
C LYS A 89 -5.95 2.66 1.83
N ALA A 90 -7.14 3.27 1.77
CA ALA A 90 -7.78 3.92 2.91
C ALA A 90 -8.08 2.90 4.02
N ALA A 91 -8.72 1.77 3.69
CA ALA A 91 -8.99 0.70 4.65
C ALA A 91 -7.71 0.15 5.31
N LYS A 92 -6.61 0.02 4.55
CA LYS A 92 -5.32 -0.38 5.09
C LYS A 92 -4.75 0.69 6.04
N GLY A 93 -4.92 1.97 5.72
CA GLY A 93 -4.51 3.09 6.58
C GLY A 93 -5.29 3.10 7.89
N ASP A 94 -6.61 2.97 7.82
CA ASP A 94 -7.49 2.91 8.98
C ASP A 94 -7.17 1.72 9.90
N ARG A 95 -6.89 0.55 9.31
CA ARG A 95 -6.47 -0.65 10.08
C ARG A 95 -5.14 -0.41 10.80
N ALA A 96 -4.18 0.25 10.16
CA ALA A 96 -2.89 0.56 10.78
C ALA A 96 -3.04 1.61 11.89
N ALA A 97 -3.85 2.64 11.68
CA ALA A 97 -4.11 3.68 12.67
C ALA A 97 -4.85 3.14 13.92
N ASN A 98 -5.68 2.11 13.75
CA ASN A 98 -6.41 1.44 14.83
C ASN A 98 -5.73 0.13 15.29
N SER A 99 -4.42 -0.03 15.07
CA SER A 99 -3.69 -1.18 15.60
C SER A 99 -3.60 -1.14 17.13
N PHE A 100 -3.49 -2.32 17.75
CA PHE A 100 -3.38 -2.43 19.21
C PHE A 100 -2.22 -1.59 19.76
N GLU A 101 -1.07 -1.62 19.11
CA GLU A 101 0.09 -0.83 19.53
C GLU A 101 -0.17 0.68 19.53
N VAL A 102 -0.77 1.21 18.45
CA VAL A 102 -1.10 2.63 18.36
C VAL A 102 -2.04 3.04 19.49
N VAL A 103 -3.14 2.30 19.67
CA VAL A 103 -4.12 2.58 20.72
C VAL A 103 -3.51 2.43 22.13
N ALA A 104 -2.67 1.42 22.35
CA ALA A 104 -2.00 1.20 23.64
C ALA A 104 -0.98 2.33 23.94
N ARG A 105 -0.26 2.84 22.93
CA ARG A 105 0.66 3.96 23.11
C ARG A 105 -0.08 5.27 23.38
N GLU A 106 -1.20 5.51 22.73
CA GLU A 106 -2.07 6.66 23.01
C GLU A 106 -2.64 6.59 24.45
N TRP A 107 -3.14 5.42 24.84
CA TRP A 107 -3.59 5.19 26.20
C TRP A 107 -2.45 5.44 27.20
N PHE A 108 -1.26 4.89 26.95
CA PHE A 108 -0.11 5.08 27.81
C PHE A 108 0.27 6.57 27.92
N ALA A 109 0.36 7.29 26.81
CA ALA A 109 0.69 8.72 26.80
C ALA A 109 -0.30 9.56 27.60
N ARG A 110 -1.59 9.17 27.56
CA ARG A 110 -2.66 9.88 28.27
C ARG A 110 -2.62 9.66 29.79
N PHE A 111 -2.31 8.46 30.24
CA PHE A 111 -2.42 8.08 31.66
C PHE A 111 -1.09 8.04 32.41
N SER A 112 0.04 7.80 31.73
CA SER A 112 1.36 7.70 32.35
C SER A 112 1.80 8.96 33.11
N PRO A 113 1.40 10.20 32.76
CA PRO A 113 1.78 11.38 33.53
C PRO A 113 1.28 11.39 34.99
N SER A 114 0.26 10.60 35.28
CA SER A 114 -0.28 10.44 36.66
C SER A 114 0.39 9.32 37.46
N TRP A 115 1.32 8.56 36.86
CA TRP A 115 1.95 7.40 37.51
C TRP A 115 3.39 7.73 37.95
N ALA A 116 3.88 6.96 38.93
CA ALA A 116 5.29 7.00 39.26
C ALA A 116 6.15 6.53 38.06
N GLU A 117 7.27 7.17 37.83
CA GLU A 117 8.16 6.89 36.69
C GLU A 117 8.58 5.41 36.61
N THR A 118 8.88 4.79 37.76
CA THR A 118 9.22 3.37 37.84
C THR A 118 8.07 2.45 37.44
N HIS A 119 6.82 2.87 37.65
CA HIS A 119 5.63 2.11 37.28
C HIS A 119 5.37 2.23 35.79
N SER A 120 5.38 3.45 35.25
CA SER A 120 5.14 3.72 33.82
C SER A 120 6.19 3.02 32.95
N SER A 121 7.47 3.10 33.31
CA SER A 121 8.53 2.41 32.56
C SER A 121 8.40 0.88 32.54
N LYS A 122 7.92 0.29 33.64
CA LYS A 122 7.64 -1.17 33.69
C LYS A 122 6.49 -1.57 32.80
N ILE A 123 5.41 -0.79 32.76
CA ILE A 123 4.24 -1.05 31.89
C ILE A 123 4.67 -0.98 30.42
N LEU A 124 5.34 0.10 30.01
CA LEU A 124 5.77 0.26 28.65
C LEU A 124 6.69 -0.87 28.19
N ARG A 125 7.68 -1.23 29.01
CA ARG A 125 8.59 -2.33 28.73
C ARG A 125 7.87 -3.67 28.55
N ARG A 126 6.85 -3.95 29.36
CA ARG A 126 6.05 -5.18 29.23
C ARG A 126 5.23 -5.17 27.94
N LEU A 127 4.59 -4.05 27.61
CA LEU A 127 3.87 -3.93 26.35
C LEU A 127 4.79 -4.17 25.14
N GLU A 128 5.96 -3.56 25.14
CA GLU A 128 6.91 -3.66 24.03
C GLU A 128 7.56 -5.05 23.91
N ARG A 129 7.86 -5.68 25.02
CA ARG A 129 8.53 -6.98 25.02
C ARG A 129 7.55 -8.15 24.88
N ASP A 130 6.42 -8.08 25.56
CA ASP A 130 5.57 -9.26 25.81
C ASP A 130 4.30 -9.25 24.96
N ILE A 131 3.79 -8.07 24.52
CA ILE A 131 2.49 -7.94 23.85
C ILE A 131 2.61 -7.49 22.40
N PHE A 132 3.32 -6.38 22.15
CA PHE A 132 3.40 -5.80 20.79
C PHE A 132 3.97 -6.75 19.73
N PRO A 133 4.93 -7.64 20.01
CA PRO A 133 5.44 -8.58 19.01
C PRO A 133 4.36 -9.52 18.45
N TRP A 134 3.30 -9.78 19.22
CA TRP A 134 2.26 -10.74 18.88
C TRP A 134 1.00 -10.10 18.31
N ILE A 135 0.46 -9.11 18.99
CA ILE A 135 -0.80 -8.45 18.58
C ILE A 135 -0.67 -6.98 18.26
N GLY A 136 0.50 -6.37 18.42
CA GLY A 136 0.69 -4.92 18.25
C GLY A 136 0.24 -4.38 16.90
N ALA A 137 0.56 -5.07 15.82
CA ALA A 137 0.22 -4.65 14.45
C ALA A 137 -1.24 -4.96 14.04
N ARG A 138 -2.00 -5.68 14.88
CA ARG A 138 -3.38 -6.07 14.56
C ARG A 138 -4.37 -4.96 14.92
N PRO A 139 -5.39 -4.73 14.09
CA PRO A 139 -6.48 -3.82 14.43
C PRO A 139 -7.17 -4.25 15.72
N ILE A 140 -7.39 -3.31 16.65
CA ILE A 140 -7.96 -3.62 17.98
C ILE A 140 -9.35 -4.30 17.89
N ALA A 141 -10.14 -3.92 16.89
CA ALA A 141 -11.45 -4.51 16.65
C ALA A 141 -11.43 -5.97 16.17
N GLU A 142 -10.28 -6.46 15.70
CA GLU A 142 -10.09 -7.83 15.20
C GLU A 142 -9.45 -8.76 16.23
N ILE A 143 -9.10 -8.25 17.41
CA ILE A 143 -8.48 -9.02 18.49
C ILE A 143 -9.57 -9.66 19.33
N THR A 144 -9.54 -10.97 19.47
CA THR A 144 -10.52 -11.74 20.22
C THR A 144 -10.01 -12.10 21.65
N ALA A 145 -10.92 -12.33 22.59
CA ALA A 145 -10.56 -12.74 23.94
C ALA A 145 -9.71 -14.01 24.01
N PRO A 146 -9.96 -15.07 23.21
CA PRO A 146 -9.10 -16.26 23.19
C PRO A 146 -7.66 -15.96 22.75
N GLU A 147 -7.46 -15.02 21.81
CA GLU A 147 -6.11 -14.61 21.37
C GLU A 147 -5.37 -13.89 22.49
N ILE A 148 -6.02 -12.93 23.16
CA ILE A 148 -5.43 -12.25 24.33
C ILE A 148 -5.04 -13.26 25.40
N LEU A 149 -5.90 -14.23 25.70
CA LEU A 149 -5.59 -15.27 26.67
C LEU A 149 -4.40 -16.14 26.25
N SER A 150 -4.30 -16.44 24.96
CA SER A 150 -3.15 -17.19 24.43
C SER A 150 -1.84 -16.43 24.63
N ASP A 151 -1.85 -15.13 24.39
CA ASP A 151 -0.66 -14.29 24.54
C ASP A 151 -0.29 -14.09 26.02
N LEU A 152 -1.27 -13.87 26.90
CA LEU A 152 -1.05 -13.76 28.33
C LEU A 152 -0.50 -15.05 28.99
N ARG A 153 -0.79 -16.21 28.41
CA ARG A 153 -0.23 -17.50 28.91
C ARG A 153 1.23 -17.72 28.54
N ARG A 154 1.81 -16.87 27.69
CA ARG A 154 3.22 -16.92 27.26
C ARG A 154 4.14 -16.05 28.12
N ILE A 155 3.55 -15.17 28.94
CA ILE A 155 4.24 -14.26 29.86
C ILE A 155 4.45 -14.96 31.21
#